data_356575c59a1d8b1acdb79a7a9b7372bd
#
_entry.id   356575c59a1d8b1acdb79a7a9b7372bd
#
_cell.length_a   1.000
_cell.length_b   1.000
_cell.length_c   1.000
_cell.angle_alpha   90.00
_cell.angle_beta   90.00
_cell.angle_gamma   90.00
#
_symmetry.space_group_name_H-M   'P 1'
#
loop_
_entity.id
_entity.type
_entity.pdbx_description
1 polymer ?
#
loop_
_entity_poly.entity_id
_entity_poly.type
_entity_poly.pdbx_seq_one_letter_code
_entity_poly.pdbx_strand_id
1 'polypeptide(L)'
;MMKDLFFSILAAAMLGTPSSTKAQNLVNYALPDVGGAEVTVYGDLATNSWFNTSKINDNDLETKWLSCDSKEYENQWTKHWVVIDLGTERDINEIDIHWAETANIYYVCLTNDEDVMSKVKAEAGKEEPVPANIGEVVASKNYHDQGVTAQKGEVHKFPLDAAKKARYVVLLTTKDWIADTGYGVGVYELMVLGKPSAPTGITSKTVTEKTADVYDLSGRRVKSAHKGIYIVNGKKMVRK
;
A
#
# COMPACT_ATOMS: atom_id res chain seq x y z
N MET A 1 -59.61 -34.54 -26.59
CA MET A 1 -59.07 -35.23 -25.43
C MET A 1 -57.51 -35.13 -25.48
N MET A 2 -56.91 -34.08 -24.98
CA MET A 2 -55.47 -33.95 -24.87
C MET A 2 -55.17 -33.58 -23.42
N LYS A 3 -54.37 -34.41 -22.78
CA LYS A 3 -54.01 -34.31 -21.39
C LYS A 3 -52.81 -33.37 -21.25
N ASP A 4 -52.99 -32.29 -20.49
CA ASP A 4 -51.93 -31.35 -20.15
C ASP A 4 -51.00 -31.98 -19.10
N LEU A 5 -49.73 -32.10 -19.47
CA LEU A 5 -48.65 -32.59 -18.60
C LEU A 5 -47.96 -31.37 -17.97
N PHE A 6 -48.29 -31.03 -16.74
CA PHE A 6 -47.58 -30.02 -15.96
C PHE A 6 -46.23 -30.57 -15.47
N PHE A 7 -45.13 -30.04 -15.99
CA PHE A 7 -43.79 -30.22 -15.42
C PHE A 7 -43.53 -29.15 -14.36
N SER A 8 -43.58 -29.54 -13.11
CA SER A 8 -43.09 -28.72 -12.02
C SER A 8 -41.56 -28.76 -11.95
N ILE A 9 -40.90 -27.64 -12.29
CA ILE A 9 -39.47 -27.46 -12.08
C ILE A 9 -39.30 -26.93 -10.65
N LEU A 10 -38.79 -27.80 -9.78
CA LEU A 10 -38.40 -27.43 -8.42
C LEU A 10 -37.00 -26.74 -8.49
N ALA A 11 -36.98 -25.41 -8.47
CA ALA A 11 -35.73 -24.64 -8.38
C ALA A 11 -35.25 -24.69 -6.92
N ALA A 12 -34.20 -25.49 -6.66
CA ALA A 12 -33.49 -25.46 -5.40
C ALA A 12 -32.65 -24.15 -5.33
N ALA A 13 -33.14 -23.16 -4.62
CA ALA A 13 -32.37 -21.97 -4.26
C ALA A 13 -31.27 -22.39 -3.29
N MET A 14 -30.03 -22.51 -3.78
CA MET A 14 -28.86 -22.56 -2.91
C MET A 14 -28.69 -21.18 -2.29
N LEU A 15 -29.15 -21.04 -1.06
CA LEU A 15 -28.79 -19.92 -0.16
C LEU A 15 -27.32 -20.07 0.19
N GLY A 16 -26.45 -19.48 -0.66
CA GLY A 16 -25.08 -19.25 -0.28
C GLY A 16 -25.05 -18.33 0.93
N THR A 17 -24.61 -18.83 2.08
CA THR A 17 -24.34 -18.00 3.25
C THR A 17 -23.35 -16.93 2.83
N PRO A 18 -23.62 -15.63 3.03
CA PRO A 18 -22.64 -14.61 2.79
C PRO A 18 -21.45 -14.90 3.72
N SER A 19 -20.33 -15.27 3.13
CA SER A 19 -19.05 -15.31 3.84
C SER A 19 -18.78 -13.90 4.29
N SER A 20 -18.97 -13.64 5.57
CA SER A 20 -18.57 -12.38 6.19
C SER A 20 -17.04 -12.33 6.16
N THR A 21 -16.50 -11.79 5.07
CA THR A 21 -15.10 -11.40 5.02
C THR A 21 -14.91 -10.30 6.05
N LYS A 22 -14.32 -10.66 7.20
CA LYS A 22 -13.82 -9.67 8.14
C LYS A 22 -12.95 -8.71 7.34
N ALA A 23 -13.27 -7.42 7.36
CA ALA A 23 -12.42 -6.40 6.79
C ALA A 23 -11.00 -6.65 7.32
N GLN A 24 -10.08 -7.01 6.43
CA GLN A 24 -8.70 -7.25 6.82
C GLN A 24 -8.11 -5.87 7.11
N ASN A 25 -7.53 -5.69 8.28
CA ASN A 25 -6.77 -4.48 8.59
C ASN A 25 -5.53 -4.49 7.71
N LEU A 26 -5.60 -3.84 6.56
CA LEU A 26 -4.46 -3.62 5.69
C LEU A 26 -3.60 -2.49 6.26
N VAL A 27 -2.29 -2.60 6.07
CA VAL A 27 -1.30 -1.59 6.44
C VAL A 27 -0.88 -0.87 5.17
N ASN A 28 -0.75 0.45 5.21
CA ASN A 28 -0.20 1.22 4.11
C ASN A 28 1.33 1.19 4.16
N TYR A 29 1.93 0.37 3.31
CA TYR A 29 3.39 0.25 3.21
C TYR A 29 4.08 1.43 2.51
N ALA A 30 3.32 2.30 1.84
CA ALA A 30 3.87 3.52 1.25
C ALA A 30 4.27 4.56 2.29
N LEU A 31 3.77 4.47 3.54
CA LEU A 31 4.11 5.41 4.59
C LEU A 31 5.57 5.25 5.04
N PRO A 32 6.35 6.35 5.16
CA PRO A 32 7.74 6.29 5.60
C PRO A 32 7.92 5.62 6.96
N ASP A 33 7.00 5.85 7.89
CA ASP A 33 7.06 5.32 9.26
C ASP A 33 6.74 3.81 9.36
N VAL A 34 6.16 3.22 8.31
CA VAL A 34 5.72 1.82 8.32
C VAL A 34 6.80 0.88 7.79
N GLY A 35 7.64 1.32 6.88
CA GLY A 35 8.65 0.46 6.26
C GLY A 35 9.84 1.20 5.69
N GLY A 36 9.96 2.51 5.96
CA GLY A 36 11.02 3.33 5.39
C GLY A 36 10.84 3.56 3.90
N ALA A 37 9.59 3.63 3.43
CA ALA A 37 9.31 3.84 2.02
C ALA A 37 9.86 5.18 1.53
N GLU A 38 10.54 5.14 0.38
CA GLU A 38 11.09 6.31 -0.28
C GLU A 38 10.34 6.57 -1.59
N VAL A 39 10.03 7.85 -1.86
CA VAL A 39 9.32 8.25 -3.08
C VAL A 39 10.27 9.04 -3.98
N THR A 40 10.34 8.63 -5.24
CA THR A 40 11.01 9.38 -6.31
C THR A 40 9.99 9.71 -7.39
N VAL A 41 10.00 10.95 -7.85
CA VAL A 41 9.07 11.44 -8.89
C VAL A 41 9.85 12.10 -10.02
N TYR A 42 9.19 12.21 -11.16
CA TYR A 42 9.57 13.18 -12.18
C TYR A 42 8.82 14.49 -11.94
N GLY A 43 9.56 15.59 -12.00
CA GLY A 43 9.03 16.94 -11.87
C GLY A 43 9.95 17.81 -11.02
N ASP A 44 9.98 19.09 -11.30
CA ASP A 44 10.83 20.08 -10.63
C ASP A 44 10.22 20.66 -9.36
N LEU A 45 8.98 20.25 -9.03
CA LEU A 45 8.35 20.65 -7.77
C LEU A 45 8.83 19.85 -6.56
N ALA A 46 9.75 18.91 -6.73
CA ALA A 46 10.30 18.10 -5.63
C ALA A 46 10.85 18.94 -4.46
N THR A 47 11.29 20.17 -4.72
CA THR A 47 11.78 21.12 -3.71
C THR A 47 10.74 22.14 -3.25
N ASN A 48 9.54 22.17 -3.87
CA ASN A 48 8.47 23.09 -3.49
C ASN A 48 7.85 22.61 -2.16
N SER A 49 7.76 23.50 -1.16
CA SER A 49 7.23 23.15 0.16
C SER A 49 5.75 22.75 0.18
N TRP A 50 4.97 23.16 -0.83
CA TRP A 50 3.53 22.90 -0.93
C TRP A 50 3.19 21.64 -1.70
N PHE A 51 3.99 21.28 -2.73
CA PHE A 51 3.67 20.25 -3.71
C PHE A 51 4.78 19.21 -3.88
N ASN A 52 5.67 19.10 -2.90
CA ASN A 52 6.83 18.22 -3.00
C ASN A 52 6.49 16.73 -2.91
N THR A 53 7.48 15.93 -3.18
CA THR A 53 7.41 14.47 -3.23
C THR A 53 6.85 13.82 -1.96
N SER A 54 7.17 14.39 -0.78
CA SER A 54 6.72 13.82 0.50
C SER A 54 5.20 13.91 0.72
N LYS A 55 4.49 14.64 -0.16
CA LYS A 55 3.03 14.79 -0.10
C LYS A 55 2.26 13.63 -0.74
N ILE A 56 2.96 12.68 -1.35
CA ILE A 56 2.34 11.51 -1.98
C ILE A 56 1.99 10.43 -0.96
N ASN A 57 2.70 10.41 0.18
CA ASN A 57 2.64 9.35 1.18
C ASN A 57 2.77 9.87 2.61
N ASP A 58 2.20 11.04 2.90
CA ASP A 58 2.22 11.64 4.25
C ASP A 58 0.97 11.35 5.08
N ASN A 59 0.03 10.58 4.53
CA ASN A 59 -1.26 10.23 5.13
C ASN A 59 -2.16 11.45 5.42
N ASP A 60 -2.03 12.50 4.62
CA ASP A 60 -2.79 13.74 4.74
C ASP A 60 -3.47 14.08 3.41
N LEU A 61 -4.77 13.86 3.31
CA LEU A 61 -5.57 14.15 2.10
C LEU A 61 -5.78 15.65 1.83
N GLU A 62 -5.32 16.53 2.70
CA GLU A 62 -5.34 17.99 2.49
C GLU A 62 -4.06 18.48 1.80
N THR A 63 -3.01 17.67 1.75
CA THR A 63 -1.77 17.96 1.04
C THR A 63 -1.70 17.21 -0.27
N LYS A 64 -0.91 17.69 -1.23
CA LYS A 64 -0.77 17.04 -2.53
C LYS A 64 0.61 17.23 -3.15
N TRP A 65 1.02 16.25 -3.92
CA TRP A 65 2.07 16.40 -4.91
C TRP A 65 1.47 16.87 -6.25
N LEU A 66 2.18 17.74 -6.97
CA LEU A 66 1.91 18.10 -8.35
C LEU A 66 3.14 17.89 -9.20
N SER A 67 2.96 17.36 -10.40
CA SER A 67 4.08 17.12 -11.32
C SER A 67 4.63 18.41 -11.96
N CYS A 68 3.80 19.45 -12.05
CA CYS A 68 4.21 20.79 -12.45
C CYS A 68 3.24 21.84 -11.90
N ASP A 69 3.67 23.10 -11.78
CA ASP A 69 2.92 24.21 -11.19
C ASP A 69 2.42 25.24 -12.21
N SER A 70 2.77 25.11 -13.48
CA SER A 70 2.38 26.08 -14.50
C SER A 70 2.27 25.47 -15.90
N LYS A 71 1.54 26.18 -16.76
CA LYS A 71 1.39 25.86 -18.19
C LYS A 71 2.69 25.95 -18.99
N GLU A 72 3.73 26.55 -18.44
CA GLU A 72 5.03 26.68 -19.12
C GLU A 72 5.69 25.32 -19.37
N TYR A 73 5.29 24.28 -18.63
CA TYR A 73 5.80 22.93 -18.75
C TYR A 73 5.00 22.00 -19.68
N GLU A 74 4.08 22.55 -20.47
CA GLU A 74 3.21 21.81 -21.40
C GLU A 74 3.97 20.87 -22.37
N ASN A 75 5.23 21.12 -22.66
CA ASN A 75 6.06 20.30 -23.54
C ASN A 75 6.78 19.14 -22.83
N GLN A 76 6.59 18.95 -21.52
CA GLN A 76 7.23 17.88 -20.75
C GLN A 76 6.26 16.76 -20.36
N TRP A 77 5.11 16.68 -20.97
CA TRP A 77 3.92 15.92 -20.62
C TRP A 77 4.08 14.38 -20.62
N THR A 78 5.10 13.88 -21.31
CA THR A 78 5.35 12.43 -21.43
C THR A 78 6.14 11.84 -20.28
N LYS A 79 6.41 12.60 -19.21
CA LYS A 79 7.43 12.22 -18.24
C LYS A 79 6.94 12.10 -16.81
N HIS A 80 5.63 12.18 -16.60
CA HIS A 80 5.10 12.13 -15.23
C HIS A 80 5.07 10.68 -14.72
N TRP A 81 5.78 10.44 -13.65
CA TRP A 81 5.82 9.16 -12.98
C TRP A 81 6.16 9.32 -11.50
N VAL A 82 5.74 8.32 -10.73
CA VAL A 82 6.05 8.16 -9.32
C VAL A 82 6.62 6.76 -9.13
N VAL A 83 7.71 6.63 -8.40
CA VAL A 83 8.25 5.35 -7.94
C VAL A 83 8.28 5.37 -6.43
N ILE A 84 7.64 4.40 -5.79
CA ILE A 84 7.74 4.14 -4.36
C ILE A 84 8.63 2.92 -4.17
N ASP A 85 9.77 3.08 -3.49
CA ASP A 85 10.59 1.99 -2.97
C ASP A 85 10.10 1.65 -1.56
N LEU A 86 9.55 0.48 -1.36
CA LEU A 86 9.04 0.01 -0.05
C LEU A 86 10.16 -0.49 0.88
N GLY A 87 11.43 -0.28 0.48
CA GLY A 87 12.62 -0.71 1.23
C GLY A 87 12.88 -2.22 1.17
N THR A 88 11.84 -3.03 1.06
CA THR A 88 11.91 -4.49 0.92
C THR A 88 10.66 -5.00 0.19
N GLU A 89 10.74 -6.24 -0.28
CA GLU A 89 9.57 -6.91 -0.87
C GLU A 89 8.43 -7.02 0.15
N ARG A 90 7.21 -6.65 -0.27
CA ARG A 90 5.97 -6.68 0.52
C ARG A 90 4.89 -7.48 -0.20
N ASP A 91 3.99 -8.09 0.58
CA ASP A 91 2.76 -8.67 0.06
C ASP A 91 1.70 -7.56 -0.08
N ILE A 92 1.44 -7.16 -1.33
CA ILE A 92 0.52 -6.07 -1.68
C ILE A 92 -0.83 -6.66 -2.06
N ASN A 93 -1.89 -6.17 -1.43
CA ASN A 93 -3.26 -6.63 -1.64
C ASN A 93 -4.13 -5.62 -2.39
N GLU A 94 -3.80 -4.32 -2.29
CA GLU A 94 -4.60 -3.25 -2.88
C GLU A 94 -3.70 -2.03 -3.13
N ILE A 95 -3.99 -1.30 -4.20
CA ILE A 95 -3.40 0.01 -4.48
C ILE A 95 -4.55 1.02 -4.52
N ASP A 96 -4.47 2.08 -3.72
CA ASP A 96 -5.41 3.19 -3.76
C ASP A 96 -4.70 4.46 -4.24
N ILE A 97 -5.32 5.16 -5.18
CA ILE A 97 -4.82 6.44 -5.67
C ILE A 97 -5.88 7.50 -5.38
N HIS A 98 -5.54 8.45 -4.54
CA HIS A 98 -6.32 9.64 -4.29
C HIS A 98 -5.77 10.77 -5.15
N TRP A 99 -6.43 11.04 -6.25
CA TRP A 99 -5.99 12.05 -7.21
C TRP A 99 -6.34 13.46 -6.74
N ALA A 100 -5.45 14.40 -6.97
CA ALA A 100 -5.75 15.83 -6.98
C ALA A 100 -6.08 16.29 -8.39
N GLU A 101 -5.20 15.96 -9.34
CA GLU A 101 -5.35 16.16 -10.78
C GLU A 101 -5.22 14.81 -11.47
N THR A 102 -6.35 14.20 -11.82
CA THR A 102 -6.41 12.82 -12.30
C THR A 102 -5.85 12.69 -13.72
N ALA A 103 -4.95 11.75 -13.94
CA ALA A 103 -4.44 11.46 -15.27
C ALA A 103 -5.47 10.75 -16.14
N ASN A 104 -5.61 11.14 -17.43
CA ASN A 104 -6.50 10.47 -18.38
C ASN A 104 -6.06 9.06 -18.72
N ILE A 105 -4.75 8.83 -18.80
CA ILE A 105 -4.18 7.50 -19.07
C ILE A 105 -3.04 7.27 -18.10
N TYR A 106 -3.12 6.18 -17.35
CA TYR A 106 -2.07 5.78 -16.44
C TYR A 106 -2.02 4.28 -16.21
N TYR A 107 -0.88 3.83 -15.69
CA TYR A 107 -0.59 2.44 -15.36
C TYR A 107 0.04 2.36 -13.98
N VAL A 108 -0.30 1.31 -13.22
CA VAL A 108 0.39 0.94 -11.98
C VAL A 108 1.13 -0.36 -12.22
N CYS A 109 2.44 -0.34 -12.01
CA CYS A 109 3.30 -1.50 -12.17
C CYS A 109 3.94 -1.89 -10.84
N LEU A 110 4.09 -3.19 -10.64
CA LEU A 110 4.81 -3.78 -9.52
C LEU A 110 6.07 -4.48 -10.02
N THR A 111 7.19 -4.29 -9.33
CA THR A 111 8.45 -4.94 -9.70
C THR A 111 9.38 -5.12 -8.50
N ASN A 112 10.29 -6.10 -8.60
CA ASN A 112 11.43 -6.28 -7.70
C ASN A 112 12.76 -5.92 -8.36
N ASP A 113 12.72 -5.35 -9.58
CA ASP A 113 13.90 -5.03 -10.36
C ASP A 113 14.58 -3.77 -9.81
N GLU A 114 15.84 -3.89 -9.41
CA GLU A 114 16.63 -2.79 -8.87
C GLU A 114 16.92 -1.70 -9.92
N ASP A 115 16.88 -2.06 -11.23
CA ASP A 115 17.03 -1.11 -12.33
C ASP A 115 15.73 -0.37 -12.70
N VAL A 116 14.71 -0.43 -11.83
CA VAL A 116 13.39 0.17 -12.07
C VAL A 116 13.48 1.62 -12.53
N MET A 117 14.35 2.43 -11.96
CA MET A 117 14.50 3.84 -12.31
C MET A 117 14.96 4.05 -13.77
N SER A 118 15.87 3.21 -14.27
CA SER A 118 16.32 3.27 -15.67
C SER A 118 15.19 2.87 -16.61
N LYS A 119 14.43 1.85 -16.26
CA LYS A 119 13.27 1.36 -17.04
C LYS A 119 12.15 2.40 -17.09
N VAL A 120 11.80 2.99 -15.94
CA VAL A 120 10.79 4.04 -15.88
C VAL A 120 11.18 5.24 -16.74
N LYS A 121 12.41 5.72 -16.63
CA LYS A 121 12.90 6.84 -17.45
C LYS A 121 12.89 6.53 -18.94
N ALA A 122 13.23 5.30 -19.32
CA ALA A 122 13.22 4.86 -20.71
C ALA A 122 11.80 4.79 -21.30
N GLU A 123 10.83 4.30 -20.52
CA GLU A 123 9.45 4.20 -20.96
C GLU A 123 8.72 5.56 -20.92
N ALA A 124 8.89 6.34 -19.85
CA ALA A 124 8.28 7.66 -19.71
C ALA A 124 8.71 8.65 -20.81
N GLY A 125 9.88 8.44 -21.44
CA GLY A 125 10.35 9.25 -22.56
C GLY A 125 9.69 8.94 -23.90
N LYS A 126 8.92 7.86 -24.00
CA LYS A 126 8.28 7.42 -25.23
C LYS A 126 6.91 8.10 -25.44
N GLU A 127 6.50 8.23 -26.68
CA GLU A 127 5.16 8.67 -27.02
C GLU A 127 4.11 7.61 -26.59
N GLU A 128 4.42 6.36 -26.82
CA GLU A 128 3.65 5.20 -26.41
C GLU A 128 4.50 4.32 -25.49
N PRO A 129 4.43 4.52 -24.16
CA PRO A 129 5.15 3.70 -23.22
C PRO A 129 4.61 2.28 -23.19
N VAL A 130 5.49 1.32 -22.95
CA VAL A 130 5.15 -0.10 -22.74
C VAL A 130 5.35 -0.43 -21.24
N PRO A 131 4.32 -0.29 -20.41
CA PRO A 131 4.46 -0.41 -18.95
C PRO A 131 4.97 -1.79 -18.52
N ALA A 132 4.70 -2.84 -19.30
CA ALA A 132 5.18 -4.19 -19.05
C ALA A 132 6.72 -4.31 -19.08
N ASN A 133 7.43 -3.35 -19.68
CA ASN A 133 8.90 -3.29 -19.63
C ASN A 133 9.41 -2.83 -18.26
N ILE A 134 8.56 -2.20 -17.45
CA ILE A 134 8.89 -1.74 -16.09
C ILE A 134 8.64 -2.86 -15.10
N GLY A 135 7.48 -3.51 -15.19
CA GLY A 135 7.06 -4.53 -14.25
C GLY A 135 5.69 -5.11 -14.58
N GLU A 136 5.13 -5.90 -13.67
CA GLU A 136 3.77 -6.42 -13.81
C GLU A 136 2.77 -5.28 -13.71
N VAL A 137 1.95 -5.09 -14.76
CA VAL A 137 0.86 -4.11 -14.74
C VAL A 137 -0.30 -4.67 -13.92
N VAL A 138 -0.57 -4.07 -12.77
CA VAL A 138 -1.64 -4.52 -11.85
C VAL A 138 -2.89 -3.66 -11.92
N ALA A 139 -2.77 -2.43 -12.42
CA ALA A 139 -3.89 -1.54 -12.64
C ALA A 139 -3.60 -0.61 -13.81
N SER A 140 -4.66 -0.18 -14.50
CA SER A 140 -4.58 0.83 -15.54
C SER A 140 -5.93 1.51 -15.73
N LYS A 141 -5.89 2.74 -16.22
CA LYS A 141 -7.07 3.45 -16.72
C LYS A 141 -6.74 4.14 -18.02
N ASN A 142 -7.71 4.12 -18.92
CA ASN A 142 -7.70 4.91 -20.16
C ASN A 142 -9.09 5.51 -20.35
N TYR A 143 -9.23 6.79 -20.04
CA TYR A 143 -10.49 7.51 -20.17
C TYR A 143 -10.85 7.77 -21.63
N HIS A 144 -9.84 7.88 -22.51
CA HIS A 144 -10.09 8.08 -23.95
C HIS A 144 -10.80 6.89 -24.60
N ASP A 145 -10.48 5.65 -24.18
CA ASP A 145 -11.15 4.45 -24.68
C ASP A 145 -12.64 4.43 -24.27
N GLN A 146 -12.99 5.18 -23.22
CA GLN A 146 -14.37 5.33 -22.75
C GLN A 146 -15.07 6.55 -23.34
N GLY A 147 -14.36 7.37 -24.14
CA GLY A 147 -14.90 8.60 -24.72
C GLY A 147 -15.17 9.71 -23.70
N VAL A 148 -14.49 9.67 -22.54
CA VAL A 148 -14.65 10.66 -21.47
C VAL A 148 -13.28 11.21 -21.04
N THR A 149 -13.30 12.25 -20.22
CA THR A 149 -12.11 12.86 -19.61
C THR A 149 -12.14 12.62 -18.11
N ALA A 150 -11.00 12.34 -17.52
CA ALA A 150 -10.86 12.18 -16.09
C ALA A 150 -11.27 13.46 -15.33
N GLN A 151 -11.84 13.27 -14.15
CA GLN A 151 -12.26 14.38 -13.30
C GLN A 151 -11.24 14.60 -12.18
N LYS A 152 -11.16 15.84 -11.68
CA LYS A 152 -10.34 16.16 -10.50
C LYS A 152 -10.86 15.44 -9.26
N GLY A 153 -9.92 15.04 -8.40
CA GLY A 153 -10.25 14.49 -7.08
C GLY A 153 -10.83 13.08 -7.12
N GLU A 154 -10.64 12.34 -8.21
CA GLU A 154 -11.10 10.95 -8.27
C GLU A 154 -10.32 10.08 -7.27
N VAL A 155 -11.01 9.06 -6.74
CA VAL A 155 -10.38 8.02 -5.92
C VAL A 155 -10.49 6.69 -6.64
N HIS A 156 -9.35 6.11 -6.95
CA HIS A 156 -9.28 4.82 -7.61
C HIS A 156 -8.72 3.77 -6.66
N LYS A 157 -9.47 2.68 -6.49
CA LYS A 157 -9.10 1.53 -5.67
C LYS A 157 -8.93 0.32 -6.54
N PHE A 158 -7.81 -0.35 -6.40
CA PHE A 158 -7.44 -1.53 -7.17
C PHE A 158 -7.13 -2.69 -6.22
N PRO A 159 -8.18 -3.38 -5.71
CA PRO A 159 -7.97 -4.63 -5.00
C PRO A 159 -7.41 -5.67 -5.95
N LEU A 160 -6.37 -6.37 -5.52
CA LEU A 160 -5.74 -7.43 -6.30
C LEU A 160 -6.39 -8.77 -5.95
N ASP A 161 -6.67 -9.60 -6.96
CA ASP A 161 -7.29 -10.92 -6.78
C ASP A 161 -6.50 -11.83 -5.84
N ALA A 162 -5.17 -11.67 -5.84
CA ALA A 162 -4.25 -12.29 -4.91
C ALA A 162 -3.14 -11.30 -4.53
N ALA A 163 -2.58 -11.46 -3.34
CA ALA A 163 -1.44 -10.65 -2.94
C ALA A 163 -0.28 -10.81 -3.92
N LYS A 164 0.29 -9.68 -4.35
CA LYS A 164 1.47 -9.61 -5.21
C LYS A 164 2.69 -9.20 -4.40
N LYS A 165 3.81 -9.84 -4.68
CA LYS A 165 5.07 -9.53 -4.02
C LYS A 165 5.86 -8.52 -4.83
N ALA A 166 6.12 -7.34 -4.25
CA ALA A 166 6.95 -6.34 -4.89
C ALA A 166 7.66 -5.45 -3.86
N ARG A 167 8.81 -4.92 -4.26
CA ARG A 167 9.53 -3.86 -3.57
C ARG A 167 9.19 -2.49 -4.14
N TYR A 168 9.00 -2.40 -5.45
CA TYR A 168 8.75 -1.13 -6.12
C TYR A 168 7.34 -1.06 -6.66
N VAL A 169 6.69 0.07 -6.42
CA VAL A 169 5.40 0.44 -7.01
C VAL A 169 5.62 1.64 -7.91
N VAL A 170 5.19 1.52 -9.17
CA VAL A 170 5.36 2.57 -10.17
C VAL A 170 4.01 3.04 -10.65
N LEU A 171 3.75 4.33 -10.53
CA LEU A 171 2.65 5.01 -11.21
C LEU A 171 3.24 5.73 -12.43
N LEU A 172 2.89 5.26 -13.63
CA LEU A 172 3.31 5.85 -14.90
C LEU A 172 2.10 6.48 -15.58
N THR A 173 2.20 7.75 -15.95
CA THR A 173 1.17 8.42 -16.78
C THR A 173 1.67 8.58 -18.20
N THR A 174 0.75 8.71 -19.14
CA THR A 174 1.07 9.06 -20.52
C THR A 174 0.97 10.59 -20.71
N LYS A 175 1.27 11.07 -21.93
CA LYS A 175 1.17 12.48 -22.29
C LYS A 175 -0.26 13.05 -22.23
N ASP A 176 -1.27 12.18 -22.28
CA ASP A 176 -2.66 12.59 -22.25
C ASP A 176 -3.16 12.72 -20.80
N TRP A 177 -2.69 13.75 -20.15
CA TRP A 177 -3.16 14.14 -18.84
C TRP A 177 -4.30 15.16 -18.94
N ILE A 178 -4.86 15.61 -17.85
CA ILE A 178 -6.06 16.44 -17.85
C ILE A 178 -5.86 17.73 -18.66
N ALA A 179 -6.66 17.90 -19.69
CA ALA A 179 -6.59 19.06 -20.58
C ALA A 179 -6.97 20.38 -19.92
N ASP A 180 -7.71 20.38 -18.80
CA ASP A 180 -8.42 21.56 -18.32
C ASP A 180 -7.76 22.33 -17.18
N THR A 181 -6.79 21.77 -16.48
CA THR A 181 -6.34 22.38 -15.23
C THR A 181 -5.08 23.22 -15.35
N GLY A 182 -4.26 22.94 -16.34
CA GLY A 182 -2.98 23.61 -16.54
C GLY A 182 -1.89 23.25 -15.50
N TYR A 183 -2.16 22.29 -14.61
CA TYR A 183 -1.29 21.88 -13.53
C TYR A 183 -0.99 20.39 -13.66
N GLY A 184 -0.25 19.86 -14.51
CA GLY A 184 0.18 18.48 -14.59
C GLY A 184 -0.70 17.43 -13.87
N VAL A 185 -0.10 16.33 -13.52
CA VAL A 185 -0.73 15.28 -12.71
C VAL A 185 -0.53 15.60 -11.22
N GLY A 186 -1.57 15.37 -10.41
CA GLY A 186 -1.52 15.61 -8.98
C GLY A 186 -2.07 14.45 -8.18
N VAL A 187 -1.41 14.12 -7.07
CA VAL A 187 -1.81 13.03 -6.17
C VAL A 187 -1.85 13.57 -4.74
N TYR A 188 -2.96 13.36 -4.05
CA TYR A 188 -3.05 13.53 -2.60
C TYR A 188 -2.34 12.39 -1.89
N GLU A 189 -2.71 11.14 -2.21
CA GLU A 189 -2.12 9.96 -1.62
C GLU A 189 -2.03 8.81 -2.63
N LEU A 190 -0.89 8.10 -2.62
CA LEU A 190 -0.71 6.82 -3.27
C LEU A 190 -0.47 5.76 -2.20
N MET A 191 -1.52 4.99 -1.89
CA MET A 191 -1.47 3.99 -0.83
C MET A 191 -1.13 2.62 -1.40
N VAL A 192 -0.24 1.92 -0.73
CA VAL A 192 0.16 0.55 -1.05
C VAL A 192 -0.24 -0.34 0.11
N LEU A 193 -1.38 -0.99 -0.01
CA LEU A 193 -2.06 -1.67 1.07
C LEU A 193 -1.74 -3.17 1.05
N GLY A 194 -1.32 -3.70 2.18
CA GLY A 194 -1.06 -5.12 2.34
C GLY A 194 -1.31 -5.62 3.74
N LYS A 195 -1.33 -6.94 3.89
CA LYS A 195 -1.46 -7.55 5.20
C LYS A 195 -0.21 -7.26 6.01
N PRO A 196 -0.35 -6.88 7.29
CA PRO A 196 0.82 -6.74 8.14
C PRO A 196 1.60 -8.05 8.11
N SER A 197 2.91 -7.97 7.83
CA SER A 197 3.80 -9.12 7.98
C SER A 197 3.60 -9.66 9.38
N ALA A 198 3.39 -10.96 9.51
CA ALA A 198 3.35 -11.56 10.83
C ALA A 198 4.60 -11.08 11.59
N PRO A 199 4.45 -10.56 12.82
CA PRO A 199 5.59 -10.08 13.54
C PRO A 199 6.64 -11.19 13.59
N THR A 200 7.77 -11.00 12.90
CA THR A 200 8.98 -11.83 13.04
C THR A 200 9.62 -11.55 14.40
N GLY A 201 8.82 -11.04 15.32
CA GLY A 201 9.16 -10.80 16.68
C GLY A 201 9.09 -12.09 17.45
N ILE A 202 10.11 -12.32 18.24
CA ILE A 202 10.22 -13.26 19.34
C ILE A 202 8.82 -13.72 19.74
N THR A 203 8.41 -14.91 19.27
CA THR A 203 7.25 -15.59 19.84
C THR A 203 7.47 -15.54 21.32
N SER A 204 6.65 -14.78 22.04
CA SER A 204 6.69 -14.77 23.51
C SER A 204 6.60 -16.23 23.89
N LYS A 205 7.76 -16.78 24.29
CA LYS A 205 7.87 -18.14 24.76
C LYS A 205 6.79 -18.24 25.81
N THR A 206 5.75 -19.04 25.53
CA THR A 206 4.73 -19.34 26.51
C THR A 206 5.50 -19.75 27.74
N VAL A 207 5.54 -18.89 28.73
CA VAL A 207 6.17 -19.20 30.02
C VAL A 207 5.24 -20.22 30.62
N THR A 208 5.52 -21.50 30.32
CA THR A 208 5.02 -22.58 31.16
C THR A 208 5.40 -22.17 32.57
N GLU A 209 4.43 -22.04 33.47
CA GLU A 209 4.66 -21.64 34.85
C GLU A 209 5.80 -22.50 35.44
N LYS A 210 7.03 -21.98 35.30
CA LYS A 210 8.14 -22.49 36.09
C LYS A 210 7.86 -22.10 37.50
N THR A 211 7.84 -23.09 38.41
CA THR A 211 7.89 -22.86 39.86
C THR A 211 8.79 -21.66 40.12
N ALA A 212 8.22 -20.63 40.72
CA ALA A 212 8.88 -19.36 40.90
C ALA A 212 10.23 -19.53 41.58
N ASP A 213 11.33 -19.21 40.87
CA ASP A 213 12.66 -19.24 41.44
C ASP A 213 12.77 -18.14 42.50
N VAL A 214 13.13 -18.52 43.71
CA VAL A 214 13.28 -17.63 44.85
C VAL A 214 14.75 -17.33 45.06
N TYR A 215 15.12 -16.06 45.14
CA TYR A 215 16.51 -15.64 45.38
C TYR A 215 16.60 -14.81 46.66
N ASP A 216 17.68 -14.93 47.38
CA ASP A 216 18.01 -14.01 48.50
C ASP A 216 18.53 -12.65 47.95
N LEU A 217 18.74 -11.70 48.81
CA LEU A 217 19.25 -10.36 48.41
C LEU A 217 20.67 -10.38 47.86
N SER A 218 21.42 -11.46 48.03
CA SER A 218 22.74 -11.66 47.41
C SER A 218 22.68 -12.35 46.06
N GLY A 219 21.47 -12.62 45.53
CA GLY A 219 21.26 -13.23 44.24
C GLY A 219 21.40 -14.78 44.23
N ARG A 220 21.50 -15.42 45.37
CA ARG A 220 21.61 -16.89 45.47
C ARG A 220 20.21 -17.49 45.45
N ARG A 221 20.01 -18.54 44.68
CA ARG A 221 18.76 -19.31 44.65
C ARG A 221 18.54 -20.05 45.96
N VAL A 222 17.36 -19.89 46.56
CA VAL A 222 16.95 -20.59 47.79
C VAL A 222 15.86 -21.61 47.51
N LYS A 223 16.01 -22.82 47.97
CA LYS A 223 15.05 -23.92 47.79
C LYS A 223 13.80 -23.76 48.66
N SER A 224 13.90 -23.07 49.79
CA SER A 224 12.81 -22.78 50.69
C SER A 224 13.03 -21.40 51.31
N ALA A 225 12.01 -20.53 51.24
CA ALA A 225 12.08 -19.21 51.85
C ALA A 225 11.63 -19.28 53.29
N HIS A 226 12.54 -19.00 54.22
CA HIS A 226 12.24 -18.76 55.66
C HIS A 226 11.77 -17.31 55.86
N LYS A 227 11.71 -16.84 57.10
CA LYS A 227 11.43 -15.45 57.43
C LYS A 227 12.55 -14.55 56.83
N GLY A 228 12.17 -13.54 56.03
CA GLY A 228 13.13 -12.66 55.38
C GLY A 228 12.62 -11.99 54.14
N ILE A 229 13.56 -11.36 53.40
CA ILE A 229 13.28 -10.65 52.14
C ILE A 229 13.88 -11.46 50.97
N TYR A 230 13.08 -11.67 49.92
CA TYR A 230 13.46 -12.48 48.75
C TYR A 230 13.08 -11.75 47.46
N ILE A 231 13.66 -12.16 46.37
CA ILE A 231 13.28 -11.78 45.02
C ILE A 231 12.58 -12.99 44.38
N VAL A 232 11.33 -12.84 44.01
CA VAL A 232 10.51 -13.86 43.37
C VAL A 232 9.97 -13.30 42.06
N ASN A 233 10.31 -13.92 40.93
CA ASN A 233 9.93 -13.41 39.59
C ASN A 233 10.28 -11.95 39.39
N GLY A 234 11.46 -11.53 39.85
CA GLY A 234 11.94 -10.15 39.75
C GLY A 234 11.28 -9.15 40.69
N LYS A 235 10.37 -9.59 41.59
CA LYS A 235 9.70 -8.70 42.57
C LYS A 235 10.16 -9.00 43.99
N LYS A 236 10.32 -7.95 44.78
CA LYS A 236 10.66 -8.06 46.20
C LYS A 236 9.46 -8.62 46.98
N MET A 237 9.69 -9.69 47.71
CA MET A 237 8.72 -10.31 48.60
C MET A 237 9.25 -10.34 50.04
N VAL A 238 8.41 -10.02 51.00
CA VAL A 238 8.72 -10.12 52.45
C VAL A 238 7.94 -11.28 53.02
N ARG A 239 8.64 -12.25 53.62
CA ARG A 239 8.01 -13.36 54.34
C ARG A 239 8.17 -13.13 55.82
N LYS A 240 7.06 -13.04 56.54
CA LYS A 240 6.96 -12.80 57.98
C LYS A 240 7.11 -14.11 58.77
#